data_b8349f3d62527d5e9e32817d2f9f3a1a
#
_entry.id   b8349f3d62527d5e9e32817d2f9f3a1a
#
_cell.length_a   1.000
_cell.length_b   1.000
_cell.length_c   1.000
_cell.angle_alpha   90.00
_cell.angle_beta   90.00
_cell.angle_gamma   90.00
#
_symmetry.space_group_name_H-M   'P 1'
#
loop_
_entity.id
_entity.type
_entity.pdbx_description
1 polymer ?
#
loop_
_entity_poly.entity_id
_entity_poly.type
_entity_poly.pdbx_seq_one_letter_code
_entity_poly.pdbx_strand_id
1 'polypeptide(L)'
;MQPPHTDAQPTDVMEPASPSPSGAAPSRAAPGDKAPRASRAPSIIVGVIVAAIAGLSIWFLVRPQPLLVQGEVDATRLDIAARIDGRVADIPVTRGENVAAGAMLVRIDNPENIAKREQAAAGKVVADAQLANINAGTRPEVIAARKAALERAQASVVLAQKTYDRISQLAEHGNAPQARLDQVTDSLHESQRAVDQAKSGYEQAVNGYTAEERQIAVANVQKAASDIAAVQSIIDQMVITAPVAAQVYKRNVEPGEYISPGVPLVTLIDLNDLWIHFDLREDLVRTLKVGDRFAVRIPALADRRITVEVKLIATKGEYASWRATRATGDFDLRTFSIRAYPVERVPELRPGMSAYLDWQQHP
;
A
#
# COMPACT_ATOMS: atom_id res chain seq x y z
N MET A 1 -33.56 -36.58 -18.43
CA MET A 1 -34.60 -37.40 -17.89
C MET A 1 -35.66 -36.46 -17.35
N GLN A 2 -36.68 -36.20 -18.17
CA GLN A 2 -37.88 -35.43 -17.95
C GLN A 2 -39.00 -36.42 -17.62
N PRO A 3 -40.23 -35.96 -17.35
CA PRO A 3 -40.90 -35.34 -16.21
C PRO A 3 -41.94 -36.33 -15.59
N PRO A 4 -43.04 -35.99 -14.94
CA PRO A 4 -44.25 -35.43 -15.58
C PRO A 4 -45.05 -34.39 -14.74
N HIS A 5 -45.73 -33.55 -15.43
CA HIS A 5 -47.10 -33.04 -15.40
C HIS A 5 -48.07 -33.59 -14.35
N THR A 6 -48.90 -32.69 -13.81
CA THR A 6 -50.35 -32.90 -13.73
C THR A 6 -51.09 -31.57 -13.56
N ASP A 7 -52.00 -31.35 -14.53
CA ASP A 7 -53.09 -30.40 -14.60
C ASP A 7 -54.10 -30.52 -13.46
N ALA A 8 -54.79 -29.42 -13.19
CA ALA A 8 -56.24 -29.40 -13.08
C ALA A 8 -56.79 -27.98 -12.84
N GLN A 9 -57.42 -27.44 -13.85
CA GLN A 9 -58.59 -26.53 -13.78
C GLN A 9 -59.90 -27.39 -13.67
N PRO A 10 -61.10 -26.79 -13.69
CA PRO A 10 -61.71 -25.60 -13.07
C PRO A 10 -63.13 -25.97 -12.51
N THR A 11 -63.81 -24.99 -11.89
CA THR A 11 -65.32 -24.95 -11.84
C THR A 11 -65.68 -23.57 -11.30
N ASP A 12 -66.26 -22.68 -12.01
CA ASP A 12 -67.54 -22.53 -12.76
C ASP A 12 -68.77 -22.41 -11.85
N VAL A 13 -69.64 -21.44 -12.23
CA VAL A 13 -71.09 -21.32 -12.00
C VAL A 13 -71.45 -20.57 -10.70
N MET A 14 -72.22 -19.44 -10.63
CA MET A 14 -73.45 -19.11 -11.33
C MET A 14 -73.99 -17.76 -10.88
N GLU A 15 -74.38 -16.93 -11.81
CA GLU A 15 -75.41 -15.90 -11.70
C GLU A 15 -76.77 -16.56 -11.62
N PRO A 16 -77.81 -16.01 -10.94
CA PRO A 16 -78.83 -15.36 -11.75
C PRO A 16 -79.64 -14.18 -11.16
N ALA A 17 -79.99 -13.26 -12.05
CA ALA A 17 -81.31 -12.78 -12.44
C ALA A 17 -82.19 -12.00 -11.42
N SER A 18 -82.50 -10.82 -11.88
CA SER A 18 -83.69 -9.99 -11.55
C SER A 18 -85.02 -10.72 -11.67
N PRO A 19 -86.09 -10.21 -11.04
CA PRO A 19 -87.08 -9.51 -11.80
C PRO A 19 -87.76 -8.30 -11.16
N SER A 20 -88.14 -7.35 -11.96
CA SER A 20 -89.35 -6.52 -11.79
C SER A 20 -90.62 -7.32 -12.24
N PRO A 21 -91.86 -6.94 -11.95
CA PRO A 21 -92.47 -5.64 -12.13
C PRO A 21 -93.71 -5.30 -11.29
N SER A 22 -94.15 -4.03 -11.46
CA SER A 22 -95.56 -3.61 -11.63
C SER A 22 -96.49 -3.42 -10.45
N GLY A 23 -97.12 -2.26 -10.40
CA GLY A 23 -98.46 -2.12 -9.97
C GLY A 23 -98.87 -0.78 -9.37
N ALA A 24 -99.27 0.14 -10.22
CA ALA A 24 -100.49 0.99 -10.14
C ALA A 24 -100.71 1.92 -8.94
N ALA A 25 -100.92 3.16 -9.32
CA ALA A 25 -101.51 4.29 -8.59
C ALA A 25 -103.01 4.02 -8.18
N PRO A 26 -103.81 4.94 -7.55
CA PRO A 26 -103.63 6.42 -7.49
C PRO A 26 -104.13 7.13 -6.21
N SER A 27 -103.93 8.44 -6.23
CA SER A 27 -104.80 9.50 -5.73
C SER A 27 -104.90 9.82 -4.25
N ARG A 28 -104.61 11.02 -3.80
CA ARG A 28 -105.47 12.19 -3.60
C ARG A 28 -104.81 13.36 -2.88
N ALA A 29 -105.17 14.48 -3.37
CA ALA A 29 -104.83 15.87 -3.10
C ALA A 29 -104.78 16.38 -1.62
N ALA A 30 -103.85 17.25 -1.40
CA ALA A 30 -103.75 18.59 -0.78
C ALA A 30 -104.38 18.83 0.64
N PRO A 31 -104.02 19.91 1.40
CA PRO A 31 -103.32 21.10 1.00
C PRO A 31 -102.23 21.62 2.04
N GLY A 32 -101.38 22.42 1.54
CA GLY A 32 -100.81 23.60 2.09
C GLY A 32 -100.25 23.57 3.50
N ASP A 33 -98.93 23.62 3.59
CA ASP A 33 -98.38 24.41 4.68
C ASP A 33 -97.06 25.09 4.28
N LYS A 34 -96.86 26.24 4.83
CA LYS A 34 -95.87 27.27 4.44
C LYS A 34 -94.44 26.76 4.66
N ALA A 35 -93.59 26.80 3.66
CA ALA A 35 -92.17 26.63 3.73
C ALA A 35 -91.51 27.64 4.71
N PRO A 36 -90.69 27.18 5.67
CA PRO A 36 -89.82 28.06 6.42
C PRO A 36 -88.75 28.57 5.48
N ARG A 37 -88.53 29.87 5.47
CA ARG A 37 -87.37 30.49 4.80
C ARG A 37 -86.10 29.87 5.37
N ALA A 38 -85.46 28.96 4.64
CA ALA A 38 -84.13 28.40 4.97
C ALA A 38 -83.13 29.59 5.02
N SER A 39 -82.64 29.84 6.19
CA SER A 39 -81.57 30.83 6.38
C SER A 39 -80.35 30.37 5.55
N ARG A 40 -79.89 31.25 4.65
CA ARG A 40 -78.73 30.98 3.78
C ARG A 40 -77.38 30.98 4.57
N ALA A 41 -77.44 31.21 5.89
CA ALA A 41 -76.27 31.25 6.77
C ALA A 41 -75.47 29.92 6.79
N PRO A 42 -76.09 28.71 6.94
CA PRO A 42 -75.27 27.51 6.98
C PRO A 42 -74.58 27.18 5.62
N SER A 43 -75.23 27.54 4.50
CA SER A 43 -74.59 27.31 3.18
C SER A 43 -73.36 28.20 2.93
N ILE A 44 -73.40 29.44 3.45
CA ILE A 44 -72.23 30.35 3.33
C ILE A 44 -71.09 29.88 4.21
N ILE A 45 -71.36 29.38 5.43
CA ILE A 45 -70.33 28.85 6.33
C ILE A 45 -69.69 27.60 5.73
N VAL A 46 -70.43 26.69 5.15
CA VAL A 46 -69.93 25.51 4.46
C VAL A 46 -69.10 25.92 3.22
N GLY A 47 -69.54 26.89 2.44
CA GLY A 47 -68.79 27.42 1.32
C GLY A 47 -67.44 28.04 1.71
N VAL A 48 -67.43 28.80 2.80
CA VAL A 48 -66.18 29.39 3.36
C VAL A 48 -65.22 28.31 3.85
N ILE A 49 -65.72 27.28 4.52
CA ILE A 49 -64.89 26.15 4.98
C ILE A 49 -64.32 25.39 3.78
N VAL A 50 -65.11 25.10 2.80
CA VAL A 50 -64.61 24.41 1.58
C VAL A 50 -63.59 25.26 0.82
N ALA A 51 -63.86 26.57 0.69
CA ALA A 51 -62.89 27.52 0.11
C ALA A 51 -61.58 27.63 0.91
N ALA A 52 -61.67 27.60 2.23
CA ALA A 52 -60.50 27.60 3.11
C ALA A 52 -59.70 26.30 2.99
N ILE A 53 -60.37 25.15 2.97
CA ILE A 53 -59.73 23.84 2.75
C ILE A 53 -59.09 23.77 1.35
N ALA A 54 -59.80 24.22 0.33
CA ALA A 54 -59.27 24.27 -1.04
C ALA A 54 -58.06 25.19 -1.14
N GLY A 55 -58.14 26.41 -0.54
CA GLY A 55 -57.03 27.36 -0.46
C GLY A 55 -55.83 26.79 0.28
N LEU A 56 -56.07 26.12 1.42
CA LEU A 56 -55.03 25.49 2.20
C LEU A 56 -54.38 24.30 1.41
N SER A 57 -55.20 23.52 0.73
CA SER A 57 -54.75 22.41 -0.12
C SER A 57 -53.92 22.90 -1.30
N ILE A 58 -54.38 23.96 -1.99
CA ILE A 58 -53.62 24.61 -3.06
C ILE A 58 -52.31 25.20 -2.54
N TRP A 59 -52.35 25.90 -1.41
CA TRP A 59 -51.17 26.46 -0.80
C TRP A 59 -50.16 25.38 -0.40
N PHE A 60 -50.61 24.23 0.12
CA PHE A 60 -49.75 23.10 0.45
C PHE A 60 -49.21 22.39 -0.81
N LEU A 61 -50.00 22.33 -1.89
CA LEU A 61 -49.61 21.70 -3.15
C LEU A 61 -48.62 22.56 -3.97
N VAL A 62 -48.73 23.92 -3.85
CA VAL A 62 -47.90 24.88 -4.57
C VAL A 62 -46.60 25.21 -3.80
N ARG A 63 -46.48 24.74 -2.58
CA ARG A 63 -45.22 24.94 -1.83
C ARG A 63 -44.07 24.27 -2.59
N PRO A 64 -43.02 25.02 -3.00
CA PRO A 64 -41.86 24.42 -3.62
C PRO A 64 -41.23 23.41 -2.63
N GLN A 65 -41.11 22.18 -3.05
CA GLN A 65 -40.39 21.18 -2.25
C GLN A 65 -38.92 21.63 -2.18
N PRO A 66 -38.29 21.61 -0.98
CA PRO A 66 -36.88 21.94 -0.88
C PRO A 66 -36.07 20.97 -1.74
N LEU A 67 -35.19 21.52 -2.59
CA LEU A 67 -34.26 20.73 -3.37
C LEU A 67 -33.18 20.20 -2.45
N LEU A 68 -33.40 19.01 -1.91
CA LEU A 68 -32.46 18.33 -1.04
C LEU A 68 -31.47 17.53 -1.87
N VAL A 69 -30.20 17.88 -1.77
CA VAL A 69 -29.09 17.09 -2.32
C VAL A 69 -28.59 16.17 -1.23
N GLN A 70 -28.53 14.89 -1.54
CA GLN A 70 -27.99 13.87 -0.66
C GLN A 70 -26.51 13.67 -0.98
N GLY A 71 -25.69 13.68 0.06
CA GLY A 71 -24.29 13.28 0.04
C GLY A 71 -24.03 12.19 1.04
N GLU A 72 -22.81 11.68 1.03
CA GLU A 72 -22.32 10.66 1.95
C GLU A 72 -20.97 11.10 2.53
N VAL A 73 -20.78 10.85 3.80
CA VAL A 73 -19.47 11.02 4.45
C VAL A 73 -18.56 9.92 4.01
N ASP A 74 -17.39 10.27 3.51
CA ASP A 74 -16.34 9.34 3.13
C ASP A 74 -15.02 9.71 3.82
N ALA A 75 -14.02 8.84 3.72
CA ALA A 75 -12.72 9.02 4.33
C ALA A 75 -11.62 8.40 3.47
N THR A 76 -10.38 8.83 3.71
CA THR A 76 -9.23 8.18 3.07
C THR A 76 -9.12 6.75 3.56
N ARG A 77 -9.22 5.80 2.61
CA ARG A 77 -9.05 4.38 2.81
C ARG A 77 -7.66 3.95 2.36
N LEU A 78 -6.96 3.22 3.22
CA LEU A 78 -5.64 2.69 2.94
C LEU A 78 -5.70 1.16 3.00
N ASP A 79 -5.48 0.52 1.87
CA ASP A 79 -5.35 -0.93 1.79
C ASP A 79 -3.87 -1.30 1.96
N ILE A 80 -3.54 -1.84 3.13
CA ILE A 80 -2.19 -2.24 3.49
C ILE A 80 -1.95 -3.65 2.94
N ALA A 81 -1.09 -3.76 1.93
CA ALA A 81 -0.80 -5.00 1.24
C ALA A 81 0.54 -5.60 1.66
N ALA A 82 0.66 -6.92 1.51
CA ALA A 82 1.91 -7.65 1.66
C ALA A 82 2.92 -7.22 0.60
N ARG A 83 4.19 -7.06 0.99
CA ARG A 83 5.32 -6.82 0.08
C ARG A 83 6.10 -8.08 -0.24
N ILE A 84 6.00 -9.07 0.63
CA ILE A 84 6.66 -10.37 0.52
C ILE A 84 5.64 -11.48 0.69
N ASP A 85 5.99 -12.65 0.25
CA ASP A 85 5.24 -13.88 0.50
C ASP A 85 5.57 -14.48 1.87
N GLY A 86 4.66 -15.29 2.36
CA GLY A 86 4.84 -16.02 3.61
C GLY A 86 3.52 -16.37 4.28
N ARG A 87 3.61 -16.93 5.48
CA ARG A 87 2.45 -17.27 6.30
C ARG A 87 2.17 -16.15 7.31
N VAL A 88 0.93 -15.74 7.44
CA VAL A 88 0.50 -14.83 8.51
C VAL A 88 0.72 -15.48 9.86
N ALA A 89 1.66 -14.96 10.64
CA ALA A 89 1.96 -15.48 11.98
C ALA A 89 1.02 -14.90 13.03
N ASP A 90 0.76 -13.60 12.96
CA ASP A 90 -0.04 -12.90 13.96
C ASP A 90 -0.66 -11.61 13.40
N ILE A 91 -1.83 -11.25 13.92
CA ILE A 91 -2.56 -10.01 13.60
C ILE A 91 -3.02 -9.41 14.94
N PRO A 92 -2.17 -8.60 15.60
CA PRO A 92 -2.45 -8.10 16.95
C PRO A 92 -3.58 -7.07 17.00
N VAL A 93 -4.08 -6.62 15.84
CA VAL A 93 -5.12 -5.58 15.76
C VAL A 93 -6.49 -6.17 15.52
N THR A 94 -7.52 -5.50 16.07
CA THR A 94 -8.92 -5.88 15.91
C THR A 94 -9.68 -4.86 15.06
N ARG A 95 -10.79 -5.31 14.45
CA ARG A 95 -11.68 -4.41 13.71
C ARG A 95 -12.25 -3.33 14.62
N GLY A 96 -12.20 -2.08 14.18
CA GLY A 96 -12.68 -0.92 14.95
C GLY A 96 -11.62 -0.32 15.89
N GLU A 97 -10.46 -0.94 16.03
CA GLU A 97 -9.36 -0.44 16.86
C GLU A 97 -8.65 0.75 16.22
N ASN A 98 -8.31 1.74 17.04
CA ASN A 98 -7.50 2.87 16.58
C ASN A 98 -6.01 2.53 16.74
N VAL A 99 -5.27 2.63 15.66
CA VAL A 99 -3.83 2.37 15.60
C VAL A 99 -3.05 3.66 15.36
N ALA A 100 -1.92 3.80 16.04
CA ALA A 100 -0.99 4.91 15.80
C ALA A 100 -0.12 4.63 14.56
N ALA A 101 0.46 5.67 13.97
CA ALA A 101 1.49 5.50 12.96
C ALA A 101 2.66 4.65 13.51
N GLY A 102 3.14 3.68 12.72
CA GLY A 102 4.17 2.72 13.12
C GLY A 102 3.67 1.53 13.96
N ALA A 103 2.40 1.48 14.36
CA ALA A 103 1.84 0.32 15.07
C ALA A 103 1.87 -0.94 14.18
N MET A 104 2.25 -2.08 14.75
CA MET A 104 2.28 -3.35 14.05
C MET A 104 0.86 -3.82 13.74
N LEU A 105 0.60 -4.10 12.47
CA LEU A 105 -0.69 -4.57 11.97
C LEU A 105 -0.70 -6.07 11.73
N VAL A 106 0.34 -6.57 11.07
CA VAL A 106 0.47 -7.97 10.68
C VAL A 106 1.94 -8.38 10.80
N ARG A 107 2.18 -9.58 11.29
CA ARG A 107 3.48 -10.24 11.24
C ARG A 107 3.39 -11.45 10.35
N ILE A 108 4.28 -11.49 9.36
CA ILE A 108 4.45 -12.60 8.43
C ILE A 108 5.59 -13.47 8.94
N ASP A 109 5.50 -14.76 8.75
CA ASP A 109 6.57 -15.73 8.98
C ASP A 109 6.99 -16.32 7.64
N ASN A 110 8.30 -16.26 7.38
CA ASN A 110 8.92 -16.89 6.21
C ASN A 110 10.28 -17.45 6.60
N PRO A 111 10.34 -18.74 7.00
CA PRO A 111 11.57 -19.42 7.41
C PRO A 111 12.67 -19.43 6.34
N GLU A 112 12.29 -19.39 5.05
CA GLU A 112 13.24 -19.35 3.94
C GLU A 112 14.08 -18.08 3.97
N ASN A 113 13.46 -16.91 4.21
CA ASN A 113 14.19 -15.64 4.31
C ASN A 113 15.10 -15.60 5.54
N ILE A 114 14.69 -16.22 6.65
CA ILE A 114 15.55 -16.36 7.84
C ILE A 114 16.76 -17.22 7.51
N ALA A 115 16.58 -18.36 6.85
CA ALA A 115 17.67 -19.24 6.43
C ALA A 115 18.62 -18.55 5.41
N LYS A 116 18.09 -17.75 4.49
CA LYS A 116 18.91 -16.93 3.56
C LYS A 116 19.79 -15.93 4.31
N ARG A 117 19.28 -15.30 5.38
CA ARG A 117 20.08 -14.40 6.20
C ARG A 117 21.22 -15.13 6.90
N GLU A 118 20.95 -16.33 7.44
CA GLU A 118 21.97 -17.16 8.07
C GLU A 118 23.04 -17.61 7.07
N GLN A 119 22.64 -17.97 5.86
CA GLN A 119 23.55 -18.30 4.77
C GLN A 119 24.45 -17.10 4.41
N ALA A 120 23.87 -15.91 4.27
CA ALA A 120 24.64 -14.68 4.01
C ALA A 120 25.60 -14.35 5.18
N ALA A 121 25.17 -14.56 6.42
CA ALA A 121 26.01 -14.37 7.60
C ALA A 121 27.21 -15.36 7.61
N ALA A 122 26.98 -16.62 7.26
CA ALA A 122 28.06 -17.60 7.10
C ALA A 122 29.04 -17.18 5.99
N GLY A 123 28.54 -16.64 4.88
CA GLY A 123 29.36 -16.08 3.81
C GLY A 123 30.29 -14.96 4.31
N LYS A 124 29.78 -14.07 5.17
CA LYS A 124 30.59 -13.01 5.79
C LYS A 124 31.69 -13.57 6.67
N VAL A 125 31.41 -14.61 7.47
CA VAL A 125 32.43 -15.28 8.31
C VAL A 125 33.58 -15.83 7.46
N VAL A 126 33.27 -16.41 6.30
CA VAL A 126 34.29 -16.89 5.36
C VAL A 126 35.14 -15.73 4.80
N ALA A 127 34.49 -14.63 4.40
CA ALA A 127 35.21 -13.44 3.90
C ALA A 127 36.11 -12.81 4.99
N ASP A 128 35.62 -12.71 6.21
CA ASP A 128 36.38 -12.22 7.36
C ASP A 128 37.60 -13.11 7.66
N ALA A 129 37.43 -14.44 7.61
CA ALA A 129 38.52 -15.37 7.79
C ALA A 129 39.59 -15.26 6.68
N GLN A 130 39.14 -15.04 5.42
CA GLN A 130 40.04 -14.80 4.30
C GLN A 130 40.86 -13.51 4.48
N LEU A 131 40.21 -12.42 4.90
CA LEU A 131 40.89 -11.16 5.20
C LEU A 131 41.86 -11.31 6.35
N ALA A 132 41.48 -12.01 7.42
CA ALA A 132 42.34 -12.31 8.54
C ALA A 132 43.60 -13.12 8.10
N ASN A 133 43.44 -14.11 7.24
CA ASN A 133 44.55 -14.89 6.66
C ASN A 133 45.51 -14.01 5.87
N ILE A 134 44.99 -13.12 5.01
CA ILE A 134 45.80 -12.16 4.23
C ILE A 134 46.53 -11.19 5.18
N ASN A 135 45.86 -10.68 6.21
CA ASN A 135 46.48 -9.79 7.21
C ASN A 135 47.54 -10.47 8.06
N ALA A 136 47.40 -11.75 8.37
CA ALA A 136 48.40 -12.56 9.04
C ALA A 136 49.69 -12.70 8.21
N GLY A 137 49.60 -12.59 6.88
CA GLY A 137 50.72 -12.63 5.97
C GLY A 137 51.34 -14.01 5.81
N THR A 138 52.62 -14.06 5.41
CA THR A 138 53.36 -15.32 5.22
C THR A 138 53.74 -15.92 6.58
N ARG A 139 53.55 -17.21 6.72
CA ARG A 139 53.90 -17.94 7.94
C ARG A 139 55.37 -17.74 8.29
N PRO A 140 55.74 -17.48 9.58
CA PRO A 140 57.11 -17.26 10.03
C PRO A 140 58.08 -18.40 9.63
N GLU A 141 57.59 -19.65 9.61
CA GLU A 141 58.37 -20.81 9.22
C GLU A 141 58.79 -20.79 7.75
N VAL A 142 57.88 -20.26 6.87
CA VAL A 142 58.19 -20.11 5.45
C VAL A 142 59.23 -19.00 5.25
N ILE A 143 59.11 -17.89 5.96
CA ILE A 143 60.08 -16.79 5.92
C ILE A 143 61.44 -17.29 6.40
N ALA A 144 61.50 -18.02 7.52
CA ALA A 144 62.75 -18.64 8.04
C ALA A 144 63.39 -19.62 7.04
N ALA A 145 62.60 -20.47 6.39
CA ALA A 145 63.09 -21.39 5.36
C ALA A 145 63.69 -20.64 4.14
N ARG A 146 63.06 -19.58 3.68
CA ARG A 146 63.57 -18.75 2.59
C ARG A 146 64.83 -17.99 2.96
N LYS A 147 64.88 -17.47 4.21
CA LYS A 147 66.10 -16.86 4.78
C LYS A 147 67.26 -17.83 4.82
N ALA A 148 67.09 -19.05 5.32
CA ALA A 148 68.11 -20.06 5.33
C ALA A 148 68.60 -20.46 3.93
N ALA A 149 67.72 -20.44 2.93
CA ALA A 149 68.09 -20.68 1.51
C ALA A 149 68.98 -19.53 0.98
N LEU A 150 68.68 -18.28 1.31
CA LEU A 150 69.49 -17.10 0.97
C LEU A 150 70.88 -17.17 1.64
N GLU A 151 70.94 -17.44 2.94
CA GLU A 151 72.21 -17.62 3.67
C GLU A 151 73.06 -18.71 3.06
N ARG A 152 72.46 -19.87 2.63
CA ARG A 152 73.20 -20.93 1.96
C ARG A 152 73.78 -20.47 0.60
N ALA A 153 72.98 -19.78 -0.21
CA ALA A 153 73.44 -19.26 -1.50
C ALA A 153 74.57 -18.21 -1.33
N GLN A 154 74.46 -17.35 -0.30
CA GLN A 154 75.56 -16.42 0.07
C GLN A 154 76.83 -17.09 0.43
N ALA A 155 76.75 -18.16 1.22
CA ALA A 155 77.92 -18.98 1.59
C ALA A 155 78.56 -19.62 0.34
N SER A 156 77.79 -20.03 -0.64
CA SER A 156 78.31 -20.57 -1.91
C SER A 156 79.03 -19.54 -2.72
N VAL A 157 78.56 -18.28 -2.80
CA VAL A 157 79.26 -17.19 -3.46
C VAL A 157 80.60 -16.91 -2.80
N VAL A 158 80.65 -16.88 -1.46
CA VAL A 158 81.92 -16.69 -0.73
C VAL A 158 82.94 -17.77 -1.05
N LEU A 159 82.50 -19.03 -1.16
CA LEU A 159 83.39 -20.15 -1.58
C LEU A 159 83.85 -19.98 -3.02
N ALA A 160 82.88 -19.70 -3.95
CA ALA A 160 83.24 -19.51 -5.37
C ALA A 160 84.17 -18.33 -5.57
N GLN A 161 83.98 -17.20 -4.88
CA GLN A 161 84.86 -16.04 -4.92
C GLN A 161 86.27 -16.39 -4.45
N LYS A 162 86.41 -17.07 -3.28
CA LYS A 162 87.72 -17.52 -2.82
C LYS A 162 88.42 -18.45 -3.80
N THR A 163 87.65 -19.24 -4.51
CA THR A 163 88.21 -20.15 -5.53
C THR A 163 88.65 -19.38 -6.77
N TYR A 164 87.83 -18.42 -7.20
CA TYR A 164 88.16 -17.52 -8.30
C TYR A 164 89.43 -16.74 -8.00
N ASP A 165 89.50 -16.07 -6.85
CA ASP A 165 90.67 -15.25 -6.44
C ASP A 165 91.95 -16.06 -6.45
N ARG A 166 91.91 -17.31 -5.94
CA ARG A 166 93.05 -18.22 -5.94
C ARG A 166 93.48 -18.62 -7.36
N ILE A 167 92.55 -19.01 -8.24
CA ILE A 167 92.84 -19.46 -9.57
C ILE A 167 93.27 -18.25 -10.47
N SER A 168 92.69 -17.08 -10.29
CA SER A 168 93.10 -15.87 -10.99
C SER A 168 94.54 -15.50 -10.68
N GLN A 169 94.98 -15.53 -9.41
CA GLN A 169 96.36 -15.30 -9.01
C GLN A 169 97.31 -16.33 -9.65
N LEU A 170 96.91 -17.64 -9.70
CA LEU A 170 97.71 -18.66 -10.32
C LEU A 170 97.80 -18.47 -11.84
N ALA A 171 96.75 -18.04 -12.52
CA ALA A 171 96.75 -17.76 -13.96
C ALA A 171 97.58 -16.57 -14.32
N GLU A 172 97.59 -15.45 -13.51
CA GLU A 172 98.45 -14.28 -13.69
C GLU A 172 99.90 -14.66 -13.65
N HIS A 173 100.25 -15.68 -12.85
CA HIS A 173 101.63 -16.18 -12.75
C HIS A 173 101.93 -17.32 -13.75
N GLY A 174 101.05 -17.61 -14.68
CA GLY A 174 101.25 -18.64 -15.71
C GLY A 174 101.06 -20.08 -15.15
N ASN A 175 100.58 -20.26 -13.90
CA ASN A 175 100.50 -21.58 -13.19
C ASN A 175 99.12 -22.20 -13.29
N ALA A 176 98.16 -21.60 -14.07
CA ALA A 176 96.85 -22.17 -14.32
C ALA A 176 96.45 -22.00 -15.79
N PRO A 177 95.80 -22.96 -16.43
CA PRO A 177 95.30 -22.82 -17.79
C PRO A 177 94.09 -21.83 -17.84
N GLN A 178 93.95 -21.06 -18.93
CA GLN A 178 92.87 -20.09 -19.15
C GLN A 178 91.50 -20.78 -19.01
N ALA A 179 91.33 -22.00 -19.58
CA ALA A 179 90.08 -22.76 -19.47
C ALA A 179 89.66 -23.02 -18.00
N ARG A 180 90.62 -23.06 -17.08
CA ARG A 180 90.34 -23.24 -15.64
C ARG A 180 89.87 -21.91 -15.02
N LEU A 181 90.41 -20.76 -15.44
CA LEU A 181 89.97 -19.45 -15.02
C LEU A 181 88.56 -19.19 -15.53
N ASP A 182 88.26 -19.50 -16.78
CA ASP A 182 86.93 -19.34 -17.35
C ASP A 182 85.90 -20.18 -16.58
N GLN A 183 86.20 -21.46 -16.28
CA GLN A 183 85.32 -22.33 -15.52
C GLN A 183 84.97 -21.79 -14.11
N VAL A 184 85.97 -21.25 -13.39
CA VAL A 184 85.72 -20.70 -12.02
C VAL A 184 85.00 -19.36 -12.10
N THR A 185 85.20 -18.57 -13.18
CA THR A 185 84.46 -17.35 -13.47
C THR A 185 82.99 -17.67 -13.68
N ASP A 186 82.69 -18.65 -14.52
CA ASP A 186 81.29 -19.11 -14.77
C ASP A 186 80.64 -19.59 -13.46
N SER A 187 81.36 -20.40 -12.68
CA SER A 187 80.86 -20.91 -11.36
C SER A 187 80.60 -19.79 -10.38
N LEU A 188 81.42 -18.72 -10.39
CA LEU A 188 81.17 -17.49 -9.57
C LEU A 188 79.89 -16.80 -10.02
N HIS A 189 79.73 -16.58 -11.34
CA HIS A 189 78.56 -15.96 -11.90
C HIS A 189 77.28 -16.76 -11.65
N GLU A 190 77.34 -18.10 -11.76
CA GLU A 190 76.22 -18.99 -11.40
C GLU A 190 75.84 -18.84 -9.92
N SER A 191 76.82 -18.84 -9.01
CA SER A 191 76.58 -18.66 -7.59
C SER A 191 75.99 -17.28 -7.27
N GLN A 192 76.40 -16.22 -7.94
CA GLN A 192 75.82 -14.87 -7.80
C GLN A 192 74.34 -14.87 -8.22
N ARG A 193 74.00 -15.50 -9.37
CA ARG A 193 72.61 -15.65 -9.83
C ARG A 193 71.74 -16.43 -8.84
N ALA A 194 72.32 -17.46 -8.22
CA ALA A 194 71.63 -18.23 -7.20
C ALA A 194 71.31 -17.36 -5.95
N VAL A 195 72.19 -16.42 -5.55
CA VAL A 195 71.89 -15.45 -4.50
C VAL A 195 70.76 -14.51 -4.89
N ASP A 196 70.79 -13.97 -6.10
CA ASP A 196 69.74 -13.09 -6.60
C ASP A 196 68.38 -13.74 -6.57
N GLN A 197 68.29 -15.01 -7.05
CA GLN A 197 67.08 -15.82 -7.00
C GLN A 197 66.60 -16.10 -5.56
N ALA A 198 67.52 -16.49 -4.66
CA ALA A 198 67.17 -16.78 -3.30
C ALA A 198 66.74 -15.51 -2.54
N LYS A 199 67.38 -14.36 -2.83
CA LYS A 199 67.03 -13.05 -2.32
C LYS A 199 65.60 -12.63 -2.71
N SER A 200 65.30 -12.72 -4.01
CA SER A 200 63.94 -12.42 -4.53
C SER A 200 62.91 -13.31 -3.85
N GLY A 201 63.19 -14.62 -3.65
CA GLY A 201 62.28 -15.53 -2.95
C GLY A 201 62.07 -15.18 -1.45
N TYR A 202 63.14 -14.70 -0.80
CA TYR A 202 63.02 -14.20 0.58
C TYR A 202 62.22 -12.89 0.69
N GLU A 203 62.53 -11.94 -0.17
CA GLU A 203 61.77 -10.67 -0.24
C GLU A 203 60.29 -10.88 -0.54
N GLN A 204 59.97 -11.77 -1.48
CA GLN A 204 58.58 -12.15 -1.75
C GLN A 204 57.91 -12.74 -0.50
N ALA A 205 58.55 -13.60 0.24
CA ALA A 205 58.01 -14.17 1.48
C ALA A 205 57.79 -13.12 2.57
N VAL A 206 58.75 -12.18 2.72
CA VAL A 206 58.66 -11.08 3.72
C VAL A 206 57.59 -10.06 3.36
N ASN A 207 57.47 -9.68 2.09
CA ASN A 207 56.47 -8.73 1.61
C ASN A 207 55.03 -9.31 1.71
N GLY A 208 54.91 -10.63 1.60
CA GLY A 208 53.61 -11.31 1.70
C GLY A 208 52.63 -10.88 0.64
N TYR A 209 51.36 -10.70 0.99
CA TYR A 209 50.30 -10.27 0.09
C TYR A 209 50.44 -8.79 -0.29
N THR A 210 50.05 -8.48 -1.52
CA THR A 210 50.07 -7.11 -2.03
C THR A 210 48.99 -6.23 -1.41
N ALA A 211 49.11 -4.92 -1.58
CA ALA A 211 48.09 -3.97 -1.15
C ALA A 211 46.76 -4.21 -1.86
N GLU A 212 46.83 -4.55 -3.16
CA GLU A 212 45.68 -4.85 -4.03
C GLU A 212 44.95 -6.13 -3.56
N GLU A 213 45.70 -7.21 -3.26
CA GLU A 213 45.11 -8.44 -2.73
C GLU A 213 44.37 -8.19 -1.40
N ARG A 214 44.96 -7.40 -0.51
CA ARG A 214 44.32 -7.00 0.74
C ARG A 214 43.07 -6.15 0.48
N GLN A 215 43.11 -5.23 -0.46
CA GLN A 215 41.97 -4.40 -0.83
C GLN A 215 40.82 -5.24 -1.42
N ILE A 216 41.14 -6.24 -2.23
CA ILE A 216 40.15 -7.20 -2.75
C ILE A 216 39.48 -7.96 -1.60
N ALA A 217 40.26 -8.42 -0.62
CA ALA A 217 39.69 -9.12 0.54
C ALA A 217 38.78 -8.23 1.39
N VAL A 218 39.16 -6.97 1.61
CA VAL A 218 38.32 -5.98 2.27
C VAL A 218 37.00 -5.75 1.49
N ALA A 219 37.09 -5.62 0.16
CA ALA A 219 35.92 -5.47 -0.71
C ALA A 219 34.98 -6.69 -0.64
N ASN A 220 35.53 -7.91 -0.52
CA ASN A 220 34.74 -9.12 -0.35
C ASN A 220 34.00 -9.14 1.00
N VAL A 221 34.63 -8.69 2.08
CA VAL A 221 33.95 -8.53 3.38
C VAL A 221 32.80 -7.52 3.27
N GLN A 222 33.06 -6.37 2.63
CA GLN A 222 32.04 -5.36 2.41
C GLN A 222 30.86 -5.87 1.56
N LYS A 223 31.18 -6.63 0.50
CA LYS A 223 30.14 -7.28 -0.32
C LYS A 223 29.30 -8.23 0.53
N ALA A 224 29.91 -9.10 1.31
CA ALA A 224 29.17 -10.02 2.17
C ALA A 224 28.32 -9.31 3.24
N ALA A 225 28.80 -8.18 3.77
CA ALA A 225 28.00 -7.33 4.66
C ALA A 225 26.77 -6.74 3.95
N SER A 226 26.93 -6.31 2.69
CA SER A 226 25.83 -5.80 1.86
C SER A 226 24.81 -6.91 1.52
N ASP A 227 25.26 -8.14 1.28
CA ASP A 227 24.40 -9.30 1.04
C ASP A 227 23.51 -9.58 2.27
N ILE A 228 24.06 -9.50 3.49
CA ILE A 228 23.29 -9.60 4.74
C ILE A 228 22.26 -8.45 4.84
N ALA A 229 22.66 -7.21 4.56
CA ALA A 229 21.78 -6.06 4.65
C ALA A 229 20.61 -6.16 3.66
N ALA A 230 20.84 -6.68 2.46
CA ALA A 230 19.80 -6.92 1.47
C ALA A 230 18.75 -7.92 1.96
N VAL A 231 19.17 -9.06 2.52
CA VAL A 231 18.25 -10.04 3.09
C VAL A 231 17.55 -9.51 4.34
N GLN A 232 18.25 -8.76 5.19
CA GLN A 232 17.65 -8.11 6.36
C GLN A 232 16.54 -7.15 5.97
N SER A 233 16.71 -6.36 4.90
CA SER A 233 15.66 -5.47 4.37
C SER A 233 14.40 -6.24 3.95
N ILE A 234 14.54 -7.48 3.46
CA ILE A 234 13.39 -8.35 3.15
C ILE A 234 12.73 -8.83 4.45
N ILE A 235 13.53 -9.22 5.45
CA ILE A 235 13.03 -9.67 6.76
C ILE A 235 12.28 -8.53 7.47
N ASP A 236 12.78 -7.30 7.39
CA ASP A 236 12.11 -6.13 7.99
C ASP A 236 10.72 -5.90 7.40
N GLN A 237 10.48 -6.33 6.16
CA GLN A 237 9.16 -6.27 5.52
C GLN A 237 8.20 -7.37 5.99
N MET A 238 8.64 -8.31 6.82
CA MET A 238 7.77 -9.30 7.47
C MET A 238 6.91 -8.68 8.57
N VAL A 239 7.29 -7.53 9.09
CA VAL A 239 6.50 -6.76 10.06
C VAL A 239 5.84 -5.59 9.33
N ILE A 240 4.54 -5.68 9.19
CA ILE A 240 3.74 -4.67 8.49
C ILE A 240 3.16 -3.72 9.50
N THR A 241 3.43 -2.43 9.32
CA THR A 241 3.03 -1.36 10.22
C THR A 241 2.07 -0.36 9.57
N ALA A 242 1.31 0.36 10.38
CA ALA A 242 0.44 1.43 9.94
C ALA A 242 1.26 2.64 9.47
N PRO A 243 1.06 3.15 8.24
CA PRO A 243 1.78 4.32 7.74
C PRO A 243 1.33 5.63 8.40
N VAL A 244 0.08 5.68 8.84
CA VAL A 244 -0.55 6.83 9.50
C VAL A 244 -1.39 6.36 10.68
N ALA A 245 -1.75 7.28 11.58
CA ALA A 245 -2.73 7.01 12.62
C ALA A 245 -4.12 6.86 11.99
N ALA A 246 -4.76 5.71 12.18
CA ALA A 246 -6.01 5.37 11.51
C ALA A 246 -6.83 4.36 12.33
N GLN A 247 -8.05 4.07 11.90
CA GLN A 247 -8.88 3.00 12.47
C GLN A 247 -8.88 1.77 11.55
N VAL A 248 -8.78 0.59 12.16
CA VAL A 248 -8.88 -0.69 11.43
C VAL A 248 -10.31 -0.90 10.96
N TYR A 249 -10.53 -0.79 9.67
CA TYR A 249 -11.84 -1.02 9.06
C TYR A 249 -12.13 -2.50 8.87
N LYS A 250 -11.18 -3.22 8.28
CA LYS A 250 -11.33 -4.64 7.96
C LYS A 250 -9.99 -5.36 8.00
N ARG A 251 -10.00 -6.58 8.54
CA ARG A 251 -8.94 -7.58 8.30
C ARG A 251 -9.36 -8.39 7.09
N ASN A 252 -8.46 -8.57 6.13
CA ASN A 252 -8.73 -9.30 4.91
C ASN A 252 -8.10 -10.69 4.90
N VAL A 253 -7.28 -10.99 5.93
CA VAL A 253 -6.57 -12.26 6.09
C VAL A 253 -6.67 -12.75 7.54
N GLU A 254 -6.43 -14.04 7.74
CA GLU A 254 -6.46 -14.66 9.06
C GLU A 254 -5.08 -15.28 9.41
N PRO A 255 -4.76 -15.41 10.72
CA PRO A 255 -3.54 -16.11 11.16
C PRO A 255 -3.45 -17.52 10.60
N GLY A 256 -2.28 -17.89 10.10
CA GLY A 256 -2.03 -19.20 9.47
C GLY A 256 -2.23 -19.22 7.95
N GLU A 257 -2.84 -18.20 7.36
CA GLU A 257 -3.03 -18.09 5.91
C GLU A 257 -1.71 -17.80 5.19
N TYR A 258 -1.52 -18.40 4.01
CA TYR A 258 -0.38 -18.09 3.16
C TYR A 258 -0.75 -16.96 2.20
N ILE A 259 0.11 -15.95 2.14
CA ILE A 259 -0.11 -14.74 1.35
C ILE A 259 0.99 -14.54 0.32
N SER A 260 0.64 -13.83 -0.76
CA SER A 260 1.56 -13.41 -1.83
C SER A 260 1.69 -11.89 -1.86
N PRO A 261 2.77 -11.35 -2.44
CA PRO A 261 2.93 -9.89 -2.62
C PRO A 261 1.74 -9.27 -3.34
N GLY A 262 1.29 -8.10 -2.86
CA GLY A 262 0.14 -7.36 -3.41
C GLY A 262 -1.21 -7.73 -2.80
N VAL A 263 -1.32 -8.79 -2.00
CA VAL A 263 -2.56 -9.14 -1.31
C VAL A 263 -2.84 -8.12 -0.19
N PRO A 264 -4.02 -7.47 -0.17
CA PRO A 264 -4.38 -6.56 0.90
C PRO A 264 -4.62 -7.35 2.19
N LEU A 265 -3.93 -6.98 3.26
CA LEU A 265 -3.97 -7.65 4.57
C LEU A 265 -4.95 -6.98 5.52
N VAL A 266 -4.84 -5.68 5.63
CA VAL A 266 -5.67 -4.84 6.52
C VAL A 266 -6.06 -3.58 5.76
N THR A 267 -7.33 -3.22 5.85
CA THR A 267 -7.84 -1.94 5.35
C THR A 267 -7.98 -0.99 6.55
N LEU A 268 -7.33 0.16 6.44
CA LEU A 268 -7.39 1.25 7.41
C LEU A 268 -8.25 2.39 6.88
N ILE A 269 -8.86 3.14 7.78
CA ILE A 269 -9.58 4.39 7.48
C ILE A 269 -8.98 5.51 8.33
N ASP A 270 -8.57 6.60 7.68
CA ASP A 270 -8.11 7.80 8.37
C ASP A 270 -9.31 8.67 8.77
N LEU A 271 -9.66 8.64 10.06
CA LEU A 271 -10.74 9.45 10.60
C LEU A 271 -10.37 10.94 10.79
N ASN A 272 -9.14 11.34 10.46
CA ASN A 272 -8.75 12.75 10.46
C ASN A 272 -8.92 13.38 9.08
N ASP A 273 -9.05 12.56 8.02
CA ASP A 273 -9.26 13.00 6.65
C ASP A 273 -10.65 12.55 6.17
N LEU A 274 -11.67 13.21 6.70
CA LEU A 274 -13.08 12.99 6.38
C LEU A 274 -13.58 14.10 5.45
N TRP A 275 -14.33 13.71 4.43
CA TRP A 275 -15.06 14.66 3.57
C TRP A 275 -16.48 14.19 3.33
N ILE A 276 -17.32 15.08 2.83
CA ILE A 276 -18.64 14.74 2.34
C ILE A 276 -18.59 14.75 0.83
N HIS A 277 -18.99 13.65 0.27
CA HIS A 277 -19.11 13.43 -1.16
C HIS A 277 -20.53 13.77 -1.60
N PHE A 278 -20.67 14.63 -2.59
CA PHE A 278 -21.95 14.97 -3.23
C PHE A 278 -21.86 14.73 -4.71
N ASP A 279 -22.91 14.13 -5.29
CA ASP A 279 -23.09 14.05 -6.73
C ASP A 279 -24.12 15.11 -7.13
N LEU A 280 -23.64 16.23 -7.64
CA LEU A 280 -24.46 17.36 -8.06
C LEU A 280 -24.74 17.31 -9.57
N ARG A 281 -25.98 17.58 -9.93
CA ARG A 281 -26.38 17.76 -11.35
C ARG A 281 -25.67 18.97 -11.95
N GLU A 282 -25.42 18.94 -13.25
CA GLU A 282 -24.71 19.98 -14.01
C GLU A 282 -25.32 21.38 -13.86
N ASP A 283 -26.63 21.48 -13.75
CA ASP A 283 -27.35 22.75 -13.56
C ASP A 283 -27.04 23.39 -12.19
N LEU A 284 -26.76 22.58 -11.16
CA LEU A 284 -26.44 23.04 -9.81
C LEU A 284 -24.95 23.41 -9.65
N VAL A 285 -24.06 22.64 -10.27
CA VAL A 285 -22.60 22.86 -10.18
C VAL A 285 -22.20 24.22 -10.75
N ARG A 286 -22.93 24.76 -11.73
CA ARG A 286 -22.60 26.03 -12.40
C ARG A 286 -22.39 27.20 -11.44
N THR A 287 -23.07 27.22 -10.31
CA THR A 287 -23.01 28.30 -9.31
C THR A 287 -21.97 28.07 -8.24
N LEU A 288 -21.45 26.81 -8.13
CA LEU A 288 -20.57 26.40 -7.06
C LEU A 288 -19.10 26.64 -7.43
N LYS A 289 -18.31 27.12 -6.48
CA LYS A 289 -16.85 27.33 -6.62
C LYS A 289 -16.08 26.62 -5.53
N VAL A 290 -14.84 26.26 -5.84
CA VAL A 290 -13.90 25.82 -4.80
C VAL A 290 -13.69 26.93 -3.79
N GLY A 291 -13.84 26.60 -2.50
CA GLY A 291 -13.80 27.55 -1.39
C GLY A 291 -15.18 27.96 -0.86
N ASP A 292 -16.27 27.66 -1.57
CA ASP A 292 -17.61 27.94 -1.08
C ASP A 292 -17.92 27.15 0.19
N ARG A 293 -18.66 27.77 1.10
CA ARG A 293 -19.04 27.19 2.38
C ARG A 293 -20.54 27.10 2.50
N PHE A 294 -21.03 25.96 2.94
CA PHE A 294 -22.45 25.75 3.19
C PHE A 294 -22.68 24.81 4.37
N ALA A 295 -23.90 24.91 4.92
CA ALA A 295 -24.32 24.04 6.02
C ALA A 295 -24.96 22.77 5.49
N VAL A 296 -24.50 21.62 5.99
CA VAL A 296 -25.08 20.30 5.71
C VAL A 296 -25.67 19.70 6.98
N ARG A 297 -26.80 19.04 6.86
CA ARG A 297 -27.48 18.38 7.95
C ARG A 297 -27.11 16.89 7.96
N ILE A 298 -26.68 16.40 9.12
CA ILE A 298 -26.31 14.99 9.33
C ILE A 298 -27.36 14.34 10.24
N PRO A 299 -28.28 13.53 9.71
CA PRO A 299 -29.34 12.89 10.51
C PRO A 299 -28.78 11.98 11.61
N ALA A 300 -27.69 11.25 11.31
CA ALA A 300 -27.05 10.37 12.27
C ALA A 300 -26.50 11.10 13.51
N LEU A 301 -26.33 12.40 13.46
CA LEU A 301 -25.91 13.26 14.57
C LEU A 301 -27.07 14.14 15.09
N ALA A 302 -28.26 13.56 15.20
CA ALA A 302 -29.48 14.22 15.66
C ALA A 302 -29.79 15.51 14.83
N ASP A 303 -29.69 15.40 13.51
CA ASP A 303 -29.90 16.50 12.56
C ASP A 303 -28.97 17.73 12.76
N ARG A 304 -27.82 17.50 13.39
CA ARG A 304 -26.81 18.55 13.57
C ARG A 304 -26.40 19.13 12.21
N ARG A 305 -26.35 20.47 12.15
CA ARG A 305 -25.81 21.18 10.99
C ARG A 305 -24.33 21.41 11.19
N ILE A 306 -23.53 21.03 10.19
CA ILE A 306 -22.09 21.27 10.13
C ILE A 306 -21.77 22.11 8.91
N THR A 307 -20.85 23.05 9.06
CA THR A 307 -20.36 23.87 7.94
C THR A 307 -19.26 23.11 7.23
N VAL A 308 -19.38 23.00 5.93
CA VAL A 308 -18.38 22.37 5.05
C VAL A 308 -17.89 23.35 4.01
N GLU A 309 -16.67 23.16 3.54
CA GLU A 309 -16.01 23.96 2.50
C GLU A 309 -15.67 23.07 1.30
N VAL A 310 -16.05 23.49 0.11
CA VAL A 310 -15.75 22.81 -1.14
C VAL A 310 -14.25 22.87 -1.42
N LYS A 311 -13.60 21.74 -1.47
CA LYS A 311 -12.16 21.64 -1.81
C LYS A 311 -11.92 21.08 -3.21
N LEU A 312 -12.85 20.28 -3.71
CA LEU A 312 -12.71 19.63 -5.01
C LEU A 312 -14.05 19.59 -5.73
N ILE A 313 -14.03 19.96 -7.00
CA ILE A 313 -15.11 19.73 -7.97
C ILE A 313 -14.50 18.88 -9.07
N ALA A 314 -15.09 17.71 -9.38
CA ALA A 314 -14.58 16.83 -10.41
C ALA A 314 -14.55 17.53 -11.78
N THR A 315 -13.45 17.38 -12.50
CA THR A 315 -13.25 18.01 -13.83
C THR A 315 -14.07 17.36 -14.94
N LYS A 316 -14.63 16.18 -14.69
CA LYS A 316 -15.41 15.41 -15.65
C LYS A 316 -16.72 14.96 -14.99
N GLY A 317 -17.84 15.25 -15.63
CA GLY A 317 -19.14 14.73 -15.24
C GLY A 317 -19.28 13.26 -15.64
N GLU A 318 -19.80 12.44 -14.75
CA GLU A 318 -20.13 11.04 -14.99
C GLU A 318 -21.65 10.87 -15.04
N TYR A 319 -22.13 9.82 -15.71
CA TYR A 319 -23.55 9.46 -15.64
C TYR A 319 -23.82 8.83 -14.27
N ALA A 320 -24.89 9.26 -13.60
CA ALA A 320 -25.33 8.65 -12.34
C ALA A 320 -25.61 7.17 -12.56
N SER A 321 -24.73 6.32 -12.01
CA SER A 321 -24.70 4.90 -12.35
C SER A 321 -25.80 4.05 -11.74
N TRP A 322 -26.74 4.61 -10.91
CA TRP A 322 -27.70 3.75 -10.22
C TRP A 322 -28.93 4.39 -9.55
N ARG A 323 -29.38 5.57 -9.95
CA ARG A 323 -30.72 6.05 -9.59
C ARG A 323 -31.48 6.42 -10.84
N ALA A 324 -32.52 5.61 -11.14
CA ALA A 324 -33.53 5.98 -12.07
C ALA A 324 -34.16 7.32 -11.65
N THR A 325 -33.82 8.38 -12.34
CA THR A 325 -34.57 9.62 -12.31
C THR A 325 -35.94 9.31 -12.84
N ARG A 326 -36.99 9.82 -12.15
CA ARG A 326 -38.38 9.60 -12.49
C ARG A 326 -38.58 9.78 -13.98
N ALA A 327 -39.36 8.86 -14.59
CA ALA A 327 -39.75 8.87 -16.00
C ALA A 327 -40.66 10.06 -16.33
N THR A 328 -40.13 11.27 -16.38
CA THR A 328 -40.78 12.44 -16.90
C THR A 328 -39.72 13.33 -17.52
N GLY A 329 -39.43 13.10 -18.81
CA GLY A 329 -39.06 14.11 -19.79
C GLY A 329 -37.83 14.98 -19.60
N ASP A 330 -37.04 14.83 -18.53
CA ASP A 330 -35.76 15.53 -18.34
C ASP A 330 -34.64 14.71 -18.95
N PHE A 331 -33.84 15.33 -19.81
CA PHE A 331 -32.61 14.76 -20.35
C PHE A 331 -31.73 14.27 -19.22
N ASP A 332 -31.01 13.16 -19.42
CA ASP A 332 -29.99 12.63 -18.50
C ASP A 332 -28.90 13.67 -18.30
N LEU A 333 -29.07 14.55 -17.30
CA LEU A 333 -28.08 15.52 -16.91
C LEU A 333 -26.92 14.78 -16.22
N ARG A 334 -25.71 15.13 -16.63
CA ARG A 334 -24.50 14.60 -16.00
C ARG A 334 -24.41 15.08 -14.56
N THR A 335 -23.83 14.25 -13.70
CA THR A 335 -23.51 14.56 -12.32
C THR A 335 -22.02 14.82 -12.17
N PHE A 336 -21.70 15.81 -11.37
CA PHE A 336 -20.33 16.12 -10.98
C PHE A 336 -20.12 15.77 -9.52
N SER A 337 -19.07 15.03 -9.28
CA SER A 337 -18.66 14.64 -7.93
C SER A 337 -17.95 15.81 -7.23
N ILE A 338 -18.39 16.12 -6.03
CA ILE A 338 -17.85 17.21 -5.21
C ILE A 338 -17.39 16.66 -3.87
N ARG A 339 -16.21 17.12 -3.41
CA ARG A 339 -15.75 16.86 -2.06
C ARG A 339 -15.77 18.14 -1.25
N ALA A 340 -16.51 18.12 -0.16
CA ALA A 340 -16.60 19.20 0.80
C ALA A 340 -16.09 18.74 2.17
N TYR A 341 -15.15 19.49 2.73
CA TYR A 341 -14.51 19.15 4.00
C TYR A 341 -15.15 19.92 5.15
N PRO A 342 -15.41 19.30 6.31
CA PRO A 342 -15.84 20.00 7.49
C PRO A 342 -14.85 21.10 7.87
N VAL A 343 -15.34 22.32 8.10
CA VAL A 343 -14.50 23.45 8.54
C VAL A 343 -13.99 23.24 9.96
N GLU A 344 -14.81 22.63 10.80
CA GLU A 344 -14.47 22.25 12.17
C GLU A 344 -14.42 20.74 12.30
N ARG A 345 -13.51 20.24 13.13
CA ARG A 345 -13.40 18.81 13.39
C ARG A 345 -14.64 18.33 14.15
N VAL A 346 -15.31 17.32 13.61
CA VAL A 346 -16.49 16.67 14.20
C VAL A 346 -16.11 15.23 14.57
N PRO A 347 -15.73 14.95 15.83
CA PRO A 347 -15.22 13.65 16.24
C PRO A 347 -16.21 12.48 16.07
N GLU A 348 -17.51 12.80 16.09
CA GLU A 348 -18.60 11.81 15.95
C GLU A 348 -18.90 11.46 14.50
N LEU A 349 -18.35 12.21 13.52
CA LEU A 349 -18.55 11.95 12.10
C LEU A 349 -17.89 10.62 11.71
N ARG A 350 -18.64 9.81 10.94
CA ARG A 350 -18.16 8.50 10.49
C ARG A 350 -18.43 8.33 9.00
N PRO A 351 -17.54 7.66 8.25
CA PRO A 351 -17.80 7.26 6.87
C PRO A 351 -19.09 6.44 6.77
N GLY A 352 -19.85 6.66 5.70
CA GLY A 352 -21.15 6.04 5.48
C GLY A 352 -22.34 6.80 6.06
N MET A 353 -22.12 7.88 6.82
CA MET A 353 -23.21 8.75 7.27
C MET A 353 -23.77 9.56 6.10
N SER A 354 -25.10 9.64 6.00
CA SER A 354 -25.76 10.51 5.02
C SER A 354 -25.67 11.97 5.43
N ALA A 355 -25.46 12.82 4.44
CA ALA A 355 -25.47 14.28 4.59
C ALA A 355 -26.51 14.89 3.65
N TYR A 356 -27.29 15.86 4.12
CA TYR A 356 -28.28 16.54 3.33
C TYR A 356 -27.97 18.01 3.21
N LEU A 357 -27.88 18.49 1.98
CA LEU A 357 -27.74 19.91 1.65
C LEU A 357 -29.07 20.44 1.13
N ASP A 358 -29.61 21.47 1.75
CA ASP A 358 -30.72 22.23 1.23
C ASP A 358 -30.19 23.28 0.23
N TRP A 359 -30.35 22.98 -1.05
CA TRP A 359 -29.80 23.82 -2.12
C TRP A 359 -30.42 25.20 -2.20
N GLN A 360 -31.67 25.35 -1.75
CA GLN A 360 -32.35 26.65 -1.77
C GLN A 360 -31.80 27.62 -0.72
N GLN A 361 -31.08 27.14 0.29
CA GLN A 361 -30.42 27.93 1.33
C GLN A 361 -28.94 28.22 0.98
N HIS A 362 -28.48 27.77 -0.19
CA HIS A 362 -27.14 28.10 -0.67
C HIS A 362 -27.17 29.53 -1.24
N PRO A 363 -26.28 30.45 -0.81
CA PRO A 363 -26.22 31.86 -1.28
C PRO A 363 -25.85 31.98 -2.76
#